data_62b5c3cea549f76106c0e23837b9ce1f
#
_entry.id   62b5c3cea549f76106c0e23837b9ce1f
#
_cell.length_a   1.000
_cell.length_b   1.000
_cell.length_c   1.000
_cell.angle_alpha   90.00
_cell.angle_beta   90.00
_cell.angle_gamma   90.00
#
_symmetry.space_group_name_H-M   'P 1'
#
loop_
_entity.id
_entity.type
_entity.pdbx_description
1 polymer ?
#
loop_
_entity_poly.entity_id
_entity_poly.type
_entity_poly.pdbx_seq_one_letter_code
_entity_poly.pdbx_strand_id
1 'polypeptide(L)'
;MPRFLVLANQTAASPELTTAVRDIIKRDAHTEFVLLVPATPVEDLLDWQDGDSETVARRTAHAAKEHLEEVGARVIRIEVGDPAPVKAIEEELQRHHEKYHGIIISTLPLQRSRWVALDQPRRIERRFKLPVTHVVGHSVTMTREELIKGLNEDLNLELETLLRGVYHAAAGRGMLGHELRELLKKELPSELDHAMFLADKIVALGGEVRIRPAVPAELIAARDLLQDNIAGERKIISNYAKRIDQAAEFGDKGLVIRLEDMLASETDHLEQLERLGR
;
A
#
# COMPACT_ATOMS: atom_id res chain seq x y z
N MET A 1 10.58 35.56 -7.40
CA MET A 1 10.67 34.10 -7.54
C MET A 1 9.28 33.57 -7.83
N PRO A 2 9.10 32.69 -8.80
CA PRO A 2 7.80 32.03 -9.01
C PRO A 2 7.43 31.22 -7.79
N ARG A 3 6.15 31.20 -7.43
CA ARG A 3 5.63 30.41 -6.32
C ARG A 3 4.41 29.61 -6.77
N PHE A 4 4.39 28.33 -6.44
CA PHE A 4 3.31 27.43 -6.76
C PHE A 4 2.68 26.87 -5.49
N LEU A 5 1.35 26.79 -5.49
CA LEU A 5 0.60 26.09 -4.45
C LEU A 5 0.41 24.65 -4.91
N VAL A 6 0.85 23.69 -4.11
CA VAL A 6 0.68 22.25 -4.35
C VAL A 6 -0.42 21.74 -3.43
N LEU A 7 -1.56 21.39 -4.01
CA LEU A 7 -2.68 20.78 -3.31
C LEU A 7 -2.64 19.27 -3.54
N ALA A 8 -2.35 18.51 -2.52
CA ALA A 8 -2.29 17.05 -2.56
C ALA A 8 -2.60 16.46 -1.19
N ASN A 9 -3.09 15.22 -1.15
CA ASN A 9 -3.26 14.45 0.07
C ASN A 9 -2.62 13.06 -0.14
N GLN A 10 -3.38 12.01 -0.40
CA GLN A 10 -2.89 10.65 -0.61
C GLN A 10 -1.91 10.51 -1.80
N THR A 11 -1.89 11.47 -2.70
CA THR A 11 -0.97 11.54 -3.84
C THR A 11 0.20 12.51 -3.62
N ALA A 12 0.41 12.98 -2.39
CA ALA A 12 1.39 14.03 -2.08
C ALA A 12 2.86 13.60 -2.28
N ALA A 13 3.13 12.30 -2.29
CA ALA A 13 4.44 11.71 -2.59
C ALA A 13 4.44 10.93 -3.93
N SER A 14 3.43 11.11 -4.79
CA SER A 14 3.34 10.33 -6.04
C SER A 14 4.45 10.67 -7.04
N PRO A 15 4.94 9.69 -7.83
CA PRO A 15 5.92 9.92 -8.88
C PRO A 15 5.46 10.93 -9.92
N GLU A 16 4.16 10.98 -10.19
CA GLU A 16 3.56 11.90 -11.15
C GLU A 16 3.63 13.35 -10.62
N LEU A 17 3.32 13.57 -9.33
CA LEU A 17 3.49 14.88 -8.70
C LEU A 17 4.96 15.30 -8.69
N THR A 18 5.84 14.39 -8.31
CA THR A 18 7.29 14.58 -8.32
C THR A 18 7.80 15.00 -9.71
N THR A 19 7.30 14.35 -10.77
CA THR A 19 7.64 14.68 -12.16
C THR A 19 7.16 16.08 -12.53
N ALA A 20 5.93 16.44 -12.20
CA ALA A 20 5.37 17.77 -12.47
C ALA A 20 6.16 18.87 -11.74
N VAL A 21 6.52 18.66 -10.49
CA VAL A 21 7.36 19.59 -9.70
C VAL A 21 8.75 19.73 -10.31
N ARG A 22 9.38 18.61 -10.68
CA ARG A 22 10.71 18.58 -11.32
C ARG A 22 10.73 19.32 -12.66
N ASP A 23 9.65 19.24 -13.44
CA ASP A 23 9.56 19.95 -14.72
C ASP A 23 9.38 21.47 -14.54
N ILE A 24 8.78 21.91 -13.45
CA ILE A 24 8.72 23.33 -13.08
C ILE A 24 10.10 23.81 -12.63
N ILE A 25 10.81 23.05 -11.80
CA ILE A 25 12.17 23.38 -11.34
C ILE A 25 13.14 23.48 -12.51
N LYS A 26 13.04 22.63 -13.52
CA LYS A 26 13.85 22.71 -14.74
C LYS A 26 13.66 24.02 -15.51
N ARG A 27 12.47 24.63 -15.44
CA ARG A 27 12.17 25.94 -16.10
C ARG A 27 12.69 27.11 -15.31
N ASP A 28 12.60 27.04 -13.98
CA ASP A 28 13.14 28.05 -13.07
C ASP A 28 13.54 27.40 -11.74
N ALA A 29 14.85 27.26 -11.54
CA ALA A 29 15.42 26.64 -10.33
C ALA A 29 15.16 27.44 -9.03
N HIS A 30 14.71 28.67 -9.12
CA HIS A 30 14.37 29.51 -7.96
C HIS A 30 12.89 29.45 -7.58
N THR A 31 12.15 28.51 -8.16
CA THR A 31 10.73 28.30 -7.85
C THR A 31 10.54 27.83 -6.42
N GLU A 32 9.59 28.45 -5.74
CA GLU A 32 9.16 28.09 -4.39
C GLU A 32 7.83 27.32 -4.42
N PHE A 33 7.68 26.38 -3.50
CA PHE A 33 6.45 25.59 -3.36
C PHE A 33 5.86 25.77 -1.95
N VAL A 34 4.56 25.91 -1.90
CA VAL A 34 3.77 25.81 -0.66
C VAL A 34 2.93 24.54 -0.79
N LEU A 35 3.08 23.62 0.15
CA LEU A 35 2.32 22.37 0.16
C LEU A 35 1.09 22.52 1.06
N LEU A 36 -0.08 22.35 0.49
CA LEU A 36 -1.37 22.38 1.17
C LEU A 36 -2.00 20.99 1.15
N VAL A 37 -2.17 20.40 2.33
CA VAL A 37 -2.75 19.07 2.50
C VAL A 37 -4.12 19.21 3.17
N PRO A 38 -5.23 18.94 2.47
CA PRO A 38 -6.56 18.96 3.07
C PRO A 38 -6.71 17.91 4.17
N ALA A 39 -7.32 18.27 5.29
CA ALA A 39 -7.63 17.37 6.40
C ALA A 39 -8.83 16.46 6.04
N THR A 40 -8.66 15.59 5.04
CA THR A 40 -9.69 14.65 4.62
C THR A 40 -10.08 13.75 5.78
N PRO A 41 -11.40 13.51 6.03
CA PRO A 41 -11.85 12.60 7.06
C PRO A 41 -11.19 11.22 6.93
N VAL A 42 -10.75 10.64 8.04
CA VAL A 42 -10.00 9.37 8.05
C VAL A 42 -10.80 8.24 7.41
N GLU A 43 -12.12 8.24 7.58
CA GLU A 43 -13.07 7.33 6.94
C GLU A 43 -13.17 7.46 5.40
N ASP A 44 -12.72 8.61 4.85
CA ASP A 44 -12.69 8.87 3.41
C ASP A 44 -11.30 8.60 2.79
N LEU A 45 -10.31 8.21 3.60
CA LEU A 45 -8.99 7.78 3.13
C LEU A 45 -9.06 6.33 2.63
N LEU A 46 -8.22 5.98 1.67
CA LEU A 46 -8.16 4.61 1.14
C LEU A 46 -7.63 3.63 2.17
N ASP A 47 -6.75 4.11 3.05
CA ASP A 47 -6.14 3.31 4.11
C ASP A 47 -6.57 3.79 5.48
N TRP A 48 -6.71 2.83 6.40
CA TRP A 48 -6.97 3.14 7.80
C TRP A 48 -5.73 3.82 8.42
N GLN A 49 -5.92 5.03 8.96
CA GLN A 49 -4.87 5.83 9.58
C GLN A 49 -5.19 6.07 11.06
N ASP A 50 -4.19 5.88 11.92
CA ASP A 50 -4.32 6.15 13.36
C ASP A 50 -4.21 7.65 13.63
N GLY A 51 -5.21 8.21 14.29
CA GLY A 51 -5.27 9.63 14.66
C GLY A 51 -6.47 10.36 14.05
N ASP A 52 -6.61 11.63 14.42
CA ASP A 52 -7.61 12.52 13.79
C ASP A 52 -7.14 13.00 12.41
N SER A 53 -8.08 13.51 11.62
CA SER A 53 -7.84 13.95 10.23
C SER A 53 -6.74 15.01 10.11
N GLU A 54 -6.59 15.88 11.10
CA GLU A 54 -5.55 16.94 11.10
C GLU A 54 -4.16 16.34 11.37
N THR A 55 -4.06 15.42 12.33
CA THR A 55 -2.81 14.73 12.66
C THR A 55 -2.32 13.90 11.47
N VAL A 56 -3.22 13.18 10.80
CA VAL A 56 -2.90 12.42 9.60
C VAL A 56 -2.45 13.34 8.47
N ALA A 57 -3.20 14.41 8.18
CA ALA A 57 -2.83 15.37 7.14
C ALA A 57 -1.48 16.05 7.43
N ARG A 58 -1.18 16.36 8.68
CA ARG A 58 0.11 16.94 9.08
C ARG A 58 1.27 15.98 8.86
N ARG A 59 1.09 14.70 9.19
CA ARG A 59 2.09 13.63 8.95
C ARG A 59 2.35 13.47 7.45
N THR A 60 1.29 13.40 6.65
CA THR A 60 1.36 13.35 5.18
C THR A 60 2.09 14.57 4.61
N ALA A 61 1.82 15.77 5.13
CA ALA A 61 2.46 17.01 4.68
C ALA A 61 3.98 17.01 4.95
N HIS A 62 4.42 16.51 6.10
CA HIS A 62 5.85 16.40 6.43
C HIS A 62 6.56 15.38 5.53
N ALA A 63 6.01 14.18 5.37
CA ALA A 63 6.58 13.16 4.49
C ALA A 63 6.65 13.63 3.02
N ALA A 64 5.60 14.30 2.54
CA ALA A 64 5.57 14.86 1.21
C ALA A 64 6.59 15.99 1.01
N LYS A 65 6.80 16.83 2.02
CA LYS A 65 7.85 17.88 1.98
C LYS A 65 9.22 17.24 1.81
N GLU A 66 9.58 16.27 2.64
CA GLU A 66 10.87 15.57 2.58
C GLU A 66 11.08 14.98 1.18
N HIS A 67 10.07 14.27 0.66
CA HIS A 67 10.13 13.65 -0.66
C HIS A 67 10.30 14.68 -1.80
N LEU A 68 9.62 15.82 -1.75
CA LEU A 68 9.78 16.88 -2.74
C LEU A 68 11.13 17.60 -2.62
N GLU A 69 11.67 17.75 -1.41
CA GLU A 69 12.99 18.35 -1.20
C GLU A 69 14.13 17.43 -1.69
N GLU A 70 13.98 16.12 -1.60
CA GLU A 70 14.92 15.12 -2.17
C GLU A 70 15.07 15.28 -3.70
N VAL A 71 14.03 15.72 -4.39
CA VAL A 71 14.06 15.96 -5.83
C VAL A 71 14.41 17.40 -6.22
N GLY A 72 14.85 18.20 -5.24
CA GLY A 72 15.35 19.55 -5.43
C GLY A 72 14.30 20.65 -5.33
N ALA A 73 13.09 20.36 -4.85
CA ALA A 73 12.07 21.38 -4.64
C ALA A 73 12.39 22.24 -3.41
N ARG A 74 12.18 23.54 -3.52
CA ARG A 74 12.25 24.47 -2.38
C ARG A 74 10.86 24.61 -1.76
N VAL A 75 10.53 23.75 -0.81
CA VAL A 75 9.25 23.83 -0.07
C VAL A 75 9.39 24.80 1.09
N ILE A 76 8.82 26.00 0.93
CA ILE A 76 8.97 27.09 1.91
C ILE A 76 7.96 27.00 3.06
N ARG A 77 6.84 26.29 2.86
CA ARG A 77 5.80 26.11 3.88
C ARG A 77 4.96 24.88 3.60
N ILE A 78 4.47 24.27 4.67
CA ILE A 78 3.43 23.23 4.67
C ILE A 78 2.23 23.72 5.47
N GLU A 79 1.04 23.48 4.95
CA GLU A 79 -0.23 23.86 5.58
C GLU A 79 -1.20 22.68 5.56
N VAL A 80 -1.98 22.57 6.61
CA VAL A 80 -3.15 21.68 6.66
C VAL A 80 -4.39 22.54 6.49
N GLY A 81 -5.20 22.20 5.48
CA GLY A 81 -6.39 22.99 5.12
C GLY A 81 -7.70 22.26 5.34
N ASP A 82 -8.79 22.98 5.05
CA ASP A 82 -10.14 22.40 5.07
C ASP A 82 -10.24 21.15 4.18
N PRO A 83 -11.05 20.14 4.56
CA PRO A 83 -11.29 18.96 3.74
C PRO A 83 -11.75 19.25 2.31
N ALA A 84 -12.46 20.37 2.10
CA ALA A 84 -12.90 20.81 0.78
C ALA A 84 -11.79 21.58 0.06
N PRO A 85 -11.27 21.09 -1.09
CA PRO A 85 -10.13 21.66 -1.81
C PRO A 85 -10.26 23.17 -2.13
N VAL A 86 -11.42 23.59 -2.60
CA VAL A 86 -11.69 25.00 -2.95
C VAL A 86 -11.58 25.89 -1.72
N LYS A 87 -12.13 25.45 -0.59
CA LYS A 87 -12.11 26.19 0.67
C LYS A 87 -10.69 26.24 1.25
N ALA A 88 -9.96 25.14 1.22
CA ALA A 88 -8.56 25.10 1.65
C ALA A 88 -7.69 26.13 0.88
N ILE A 89 -7.82 26.19 -0.45
CA ILE A 89 -7.12 27.17 -1.28
C ILE A 89 -7.55 28.60 -0.94
N GLU A 90 -8.86 28.84 -0.77
CA GLU A 90 -9.39 30.17 -0.44
C GLU A 90 -8.81 30.68 0.89
N GLU A 91 -8.79 29.83 1.92
CA GLU A 91 -8.22 30.15 3.23
C GLU A 91 -6.73 30.44 3.15
N GLU A 92 -5.97 29.62 2.38
CA GLU A 92 -4.54 29.84 2.16
C GLU A 92 -4.27 31.20 1.51
N LEU A 93 -4.98 31.52 0.42
CA LEU A 93 -4.81 32.79 -0.30
C LEU A 93 -5.23 34.01 0.56
N GLN A 94 -6.22 33.87 1.42
CA GLN A 94 -6.66 34.93 2.33
C GLN A 94 -5.68 35.15 3.50
N ARG A 95 -5.12 34.05 4.05
CA ARG A 95 -4.24 34.09 5.22
C ARG A 95 -2.89 34.73 4.92
N HIS A 96 -2.31 34.46 3.73
CA HIS A 96 -0.94 34.80 3.44
C HIS A 96 -0.76 35.94 2.43
N HIS A 97 -1.81 36.37 1.71
CA HIS A 97 -1.77 37.47 0.70
C HIS A 97 -0.60 37.38 -0.27
N GLU A 98 -0.05 36.20 -0.50
CA GLU A 98 1.11 35.93 -1.34
C GLU A 98 0.69 35.76 -2.80
N LYS A 99 1.58 36.17 -3.73
CA LYS A 99 1.31 35.98 -5.15
C LYS A 99 1.75 34.62 -5.62
N TYR A 100 0.78 33.78 -5.95
CA TYR A 100 1.02 32.48 -6.60
C TYR A 100 1.03 32.64 -8.14
N HIS A 101 1.87 31.86 -8.80
CA HIS A 101 1.99 31.80 -10.25
C HIS A 101 1.21 30.65 -10.87
N GLY A 102 0.80 29.69 -10.06
CA GLY A 102 -0.04 28.58 -10.45
C GLY A 102 -0.35 27.66 -9.28
N ILE A 103 -1.25 26.73 -9.53
CA ILE A 103 -1.67 25.70 -8.58
C ILE A 103 -1.42 24.35 -9.23
N ILE A 104 -0.78 23.44 -8.49
CA ILE A 104 -0.66 22.04 -8.86
C ILE A 104 -1.68 21.28 -8.00
N ILE A 105 -2.58 20.53 -8.64
CA ILE A 105 -3.55 19.70 -7.94
C ILE A 105 -3.22 18.26 -8.25
N SER A 106 -2.84 17.49 -7.22
CA SER A 106 -2.62 16.06 -7.34
C SER A 106 -3.81 15.30 -6.77
N THR A 107 -4.40 14.41 -7.59
CA THR A 107 -5.59 13.63 -7.23
C THR A 107 -5.37 12.17 -7.55
N LEU A 108 -6.09 11.30 -6.85
CA LEU A 108 -6.25 9.91 -7.26
C LEU A 108 -7.00 9.81 -8.61
N PRO A 109 -6.92 8.67 -9.32
CA PRO A 109 -7.70 8.40 -10.52
C PRO A 109 -9.21 8.60 -10.31
N LEU A 110 -9.94 8.89 -11.39
CA LEU A 110 -11.37 9.25 -11.39
C LEU A 110 -12.26 8.29 -10.57
N GLN A 111 -11.95 7.00 -10.59
CA GLN A 111 -12.71 5.97 -9.88
C GLN A 111 -12.52 6.01 -8.34
N ARG A 112 -11.46 6.66 -7.86
CA ARG A 112 -11.07 6.72 -6.43
C ARG A 112 -11.05 8.14 -5.88
N SER A 113 -11.16 9.17 -6.71
CA SER A 113 -11.10 10.58 -6.30
C SER A 113 -12.44 11.28 -6.38
N ARG A 114 -13.01 11.64 -5.25
CA ARG A 114 -14.17 12.54 -5.16
C ARG A 114 -13.87 13.93 -5.77
N TRP A 115 -12.63 14.38 -5.76
CA TRP A 115 -12.23 15.68 -6.30
C TRP A 115 -12.32 15.73 -7.83
N VAL A 116 -11.94 14.65 -8.51
CA VAL A 116 -12.05 14.56 -9.97
C VAL A 116 -13.52 14.39 -10.40
N ALA A 117 -14.28 13.57 -9.69
CA ALA A 117 -15.71 13.37 -9.96
C ALA A 117 -16.53 14.67 -9.90
N LEU A 118 -16.09 15.67 -9.12
CA LEU A 118 -16.72 16.98 -8.97
C LEU A 118 -16.09 18.08 -9.85
N ASP A 119 -15.24 17.74 -10.83
CA ASP A 119 -14.53 18.67 -11.72
C ASP A 119 -13.78 19.80 -10.95
N GLN A 120 -13.21 19.45 -9.80
CA GLN A 120 -12.56 20.44 -8.94
C GLN A 120 -11.41 21.21 -9.62
N PRO A 121 -10.51 20.60 -10.43
CA PRO A 121 -9.42 21.35 -11.07
C PRO A 121 -9.93 22.52 -11.92
N ARG A 122 -10.93 22.30 -12.77
CA ARG A 122 -11.53 23.38 -13.60
C ARG A 122 -12.28 24.42 -12.79
N ARG A 123 -12.93 23.99 -11.69
CA ARG A 123 -13.61 24.94 -10.76
C ARG A 123 -12.60 25.84 -10.08
N ILE A 124 -11.46 25.31 -9.64
CA ILE A 124 -10.38 26.05 -9.00
C ILE A 124 -9.77 27.04 -9.97
N GLU A 125 -9.43 26.62 -11.20
CA GLU A 125 -8.89 27.51 -12.24
C GLU A 125 -9.82 28.70 -12.52
N ARG A 126 -11.11 28.46 -12.69
CA ARG A 126 -12.11 29.52 -12.94
C ARG A 126 -12.29 30.47 -11.75
N ARG A 127 -12.26 29.93 -10.53
CA ARG A 127 -12.50 30.72 -9.31
C ARG A 127 -11.32 31.63 -8.96
N PHE A 128 -10.11 31.08 -9.00
CA PHE A 128 -8.90 31.80 -8.54
C PHE A 128 -8.14 32.48 -9.67
N LYS A 129 -8.49 32.25 -10.93
CA LYS A 129 -7.84 32.81 -12.13
C LYS A 129 -6.33 32.57 -12.16
N LEU A 130 -5.90 31.42 -11.62
CA LEU A 130 -4.52 30.95 -11.63
C LEU A 130 -4.42 29.74 -12.55
N PRO A 131 -3.33 29.58 -13.31
CA PRO A 131 -3.10 28.35 -14.08
C PRO A 131 -3.11 27.15 -13.16
N VAL A 132 -3.85 26.10 -13.53
CA VAL A 132 -3.95 24.84 -12.77
C VAL A 132 -3.30 23.71 -13.55
N THR A 133 -2.30 23.08 -12.96
CA THR A 133 -1.73 21.82 -13.44
C THR A 133 -2.40 20.69 -12.67
N HIS A 134 -3.22 19.89 -13.35
CA HIS A 134 -3.83 18.72 -12.76
C HIS A 134 -2.96 17.48 -12.99
N VAL A 135 -2.56 16.84 -11.92
CA VAL A 135 -1.77 15.62 -11.90
C VAL A 135 -2.66 14.50 -11.35
N VAL A 136 -2.80 13.43 -12.11
CA VAL A 136 -3.45 12.21 -11.63
C VAL A 136 -2.35 11.30 -11.13
N GLY A 137 -2.19 11.25 -9.81
CA GLY A 137 -1.19 10.44 -9.14
C GLY A 137 -1.80 9.18 -8.54
N HIS A 138 -0.94 8.26 -8.19
CA HIS A 138 -1.32 7.12 -7.35
C HIS A 138 -1.02 7.47 -5.89
N SER A 139 -1.78 6.93 -4.94
CA SER A 139 -1.42 7.02 -3.53
C SER A 139 -0.06 6.33 -3.35
N VAL A 140 0.94 7.06 -2.89
CA VAL A 140 2.24 6.49 -2.55
C VAL A 140 2.37 6.61 -1.05
N THR A 141 1.60 5.79 -0.35
CA THR A 141 1.82 5.52 1.08
C THR A 141 2.66 4.27 1.24
N MET A 142 2.70 3.39 0.21
CA MET A 142 3.52 2.16 0.21
C MET A 142 4.89 2.39 -0.42
N THR A 143 5.92 2.38 0.38
CA THR A 143 7.30 2.41 -0.11
C THR A 143 7.73 1.03 -0.63
N ARG A 144 8.72 1.03 -1.54
CA ARG A 144 9.31 -0.22 -2.03
C ARG A 144 9.86 -1.07 -0.88
N GLU A 145 10.49 -0.44 0.09
CA GLU A 145 11.08 -1.06 1.27
C GLU A 145 10.02 -1.74 2.15
N GLU A 146 8.89 -1.09 2.36
CA GLU A 146 7.75 -1.64 3.10
C GLU A 146 7.11 -2.81 2.37
N LEU A 147 6.95 -2.72 1.05
CA LEU A 147 6.45 -3.83 0.24
C LEU A 147 7.41 -5.03 0.30
N ILE A 148 8.73 -4.81 0.13
CA ILE A 148 9.76 -5.85 0.24
C ILE A 148 9.74 -6.49 1.63
N LYS A 149 9.60 -5.68 2.69
CA LYS A 149 9.46 -6.19 4.06
C LYS A 149 8.26 -7.11 4.18
N GLY A 150 7.12 -6.68 3.68
CA GLY A 150 5.90 -7.47 3.70
C GLY A 150 5.99 -8.76 2.89
N LEU A 151 6.57 -8.73 1.69
CA LEU A 151 6.82 -9.94 0.89
C LEU A 151 7.77 -10.93 1.60
N ASN A 152 8.75 -10.44 2.36
CA ASN A 152 9.59 -11.30 3.20
C ASN A 152 8.81 -11.92 4.37
N GLU A 153 7.83 -11.21 4.94
CA GLU A 153 6.92 -11.77 5.95
C GLU A 153 6.09 -12.91 5.34
N ASP A 154 5.51 -12.69 4.15
CA ASP A 154 4.71 -13.71 3.44
C ASP A 154 5.57 -14.92 3.04
N LEU A 155 6.77 -14.71 2.49
CA LEU A 155 7.71 -15.78 2.18
C LEU A 155 8.01 -16.66 3.40
N ASN A 156 8.21 -16.05 4.57
CA ASN A 156 8.49 -16.83 5.77
C ASN A 156 7.27 -17.61 6.27
N LEU A 157 6.05 -17.12 6.02
CA LEU A 157 4.82 -17.87 6.31
C LEU A 157 4.66 -19.08 5.39
N GLU A 158 4.95 -18.95 4.08
CA GLU A 158 4.95 -20.07 3.14
C GLU A 158 5.96 -21.15 3.54
N LEU A 159 7.18 -20.73 3.88
CA LEU A 159 8.21 -21.65 4.35
C LEU A 159 7.83 -22.29 5.70
N GLU A 160 7.14 -21.58 6.58
CA GLU A 160 6.58 -22.15 7.83
C GLU A 160 5.52 -23.21 7.51
N THR A 161 4.63 -22.96 6.52
CA THR A 161 3.62 -23.92 6.06
C THR A 161 4.25 -25.13 5.42
N LEU A 162 5.27 -24.97 4.58
CA LEU A 162 6.04 -26.09 4.03
C LEU A 162 6.65 -26.97 5.14
N LEU A 163 7.32 -26.39 6.11
CA LEU A 163 7.92 -27.11 7.23
C LEU A 163 6.85 -27.81 8.08
N ARG A 164 5.74 -27.12 8.36
CA ARG A 164 4.57 -27.66 9.07
C ARG A 164 3.99 -28.83 8.31
N GLY A 165 3.75 -28.69 7.01
CA GLY A 165 3.20 -29.74 6.16
C GLY A 165 4.07 -31.00 6.14
N VAL A 166 5.40 -30.84 6.01
CA VAL A 166 6.35 -31.96 6.08
C VAL A 166 6.29 -32.68 7.44
N TYR A 167 6.34 -31.93 8.54
CA TYR A 167 6.31 -32.48 9.89
C TYR A 167 4.96 -33.15 10.19
N HIS A 168 3.84 -32.51 9.95
CA HIS A 168 2.49 -33.01 10.23
C HIS A 168 2.15 -34.21 9.36
N ALA A 169 2.57 -34.23 8.09
CA ALA A 169 2.41 -35.42 7.25
C ALA A 169 3.17 -36.64 7.78
N ALA A 170 4.29 -36.45 8.45
CA ALA A 170 5.05 -37.54 9.07
C ALA A 170 4.52 -37.93 10.46
N ALA A 171 4.05 -36.98 11.25
CA ALA A 171 3.62 -37.18 12.63
C ALA A 171 2.19 -37.74 12.76
N GLY A 172 1.28 -37.44 11.82
CA GLY A 172 -0.12 -37.82 11.88
C GLY A 172 -0.37 -39.32 11.97
N ARG A 173 -1.22 -39.73 12.92
CA ARG A 173 -1.56 -41.13 13.17
C ARG A 173 -3.07 -41.35 13.11
N GLY A 174 -3.47 -42.62 12.87
CA GLY A 174 -4.88 -43.00 12.73
C GLY A 174 -5.47 -42.56 11.39
N MET A 175 -6.78 -42.72 11.24
CA MET A 175 -7.47 -42.41 9.97
C MET A 175 -7.37 -40.94 9.62
N LEU A 176 -7.72 -40.05 10.53
CA LEU A 176 -7.60 -38.58 10.32
C LEU A 176 -6.15 -38.16 9.99
N GLY A 177 -5.16 -38.75 10.67
CA GLY A 177 -3.75 -38.47 10.37
C GLY A 177 -3.33 -38.97 8.99
N HIS A 178 -3.91 -40.06 8.50
CA HIS A 178 -3.67 -40.52 7.13
C HIS A 178 -4.30 -39.61 6.08
N GLU A 179 -5.54 -39.20 6.27
CA GLU A 179 -6.22 -38.25 5.37
C GLU A 179 -5.54 -36.90 5.34
N LEU A 180 -5.15 -36.35 6.48
CA LEU A 180 -4.39 -35.13 6.58
C LEU A 180 -3.04 -35.25 5.84
N ARG A 181 -2.34 -36.35 5.99
CA ARG A 181 -1.07 -36.60 5.29
C ARG A 181 -1.23 -36.57 3.78
N GLU A 182 -2.24 -37.22 3.22
CA GLU A 182 -2.46 -37.25 1.77
C GLU A 182 -2.86 -35.86 1.23
N LEU A 183 -3.63 -35.11 2.00
CA LEU A 183 -3.97 -33.73 1.66
C LEU A 183 -2.72 -32.85 1.65
N LEU A 184 -1.96 -32.80 2.74
CA LEU A 184 -0.75 -31.99 2.84
C LEU A 184 0.28 -32.30 1.76
N LYS A 185 0.49 -33.58 1.43
CA LYS A 185 1.39 -33.96 0.32
C LYS A 185 0.95 -33.42 -1.02
N LYS A 186 -0.35 -33.29 -1.25
CA LYS A 186 -0.90 -32.74 -2.48
C LYS A 186 -0.67 -31.22 -2.57
N GLU A 187 -0.69 -30.52 -1.43
CA GLU A 187 -0.58 -29.07 -1.32
C GLU A 187 0.89 -28.59 -1.35
N LEU A 188 1.84 -29.34 -0.79
CA LEU A 188 3.26 -28.96 -0.72
C LEU A 188 3.87 -28.40 -2.02
N PRO A 189 3.58 -28.90 -3.23
CA PRO A 189 4.10 -28.31 -4.46
C PRO A 189 3.61 -26.89 -4.72
N SER A 190 2.36 -26.56 -4.36
CA SER A 190 1.78 -25.23 -4.48
C SER A 190 2.47 -24.25 -3.53
N GLU A 191 2.64 -24.66 -2.26
CA GLU A 191 3.33 -23.88 -1.24
C GLU A 191 4.77 -23.53 -1.66
N LEU A 192 5.46 -24.51 -2.26
CA LEU A 192 6.80 -24.25 -2.80
C LEU A 192 6.80 -23.25 -3.96
N ASP A 193 5.81 -23.33 -4.87
CA ASP A 193 5.66 -22.36 -5.97
C ASP A 193 5.37 -20.96 -5.46
N HIS A 194 4.52 -20.82 -4.44
CA HIS A 194 4.26 -19.54 -3.77
C HIS A 194 5.52 -18.95 -3.15
N ALA A 195 6.27 -19.75 -2.38
CA ALA A 195 7.52 -19.31 -1.77
C ALA A 195 8.57 -18.87 -2.81
N MET A 196 8.71 -19.63 -3.89
CA MET A 196 9.63 -19.31 -4.99
C MET A 196 9.23 -18.00 -5.67
N PHE A 197 7.95 -17.82 -5.98
CA PHE A 197 7.45 -16.56 -6.57
C PHE A 197 7.73 -15.35 -5.68
N LEU A 198 7.46 -15.45 -4.37
CA LEU A 198 7.72 -14.36 -3.43
C LEU A 198 9.21 -14.01 -3.37
N ALA A 199 10.08 -15.01 -3.32
CA ALA A 199 11.53 -14.81 -3.33
C ALA A 199 12.00 -14.09 -4.61
N ASP A 200 11.55 -14.55 -5.77
CA ASP A 200 11.89 -13.94 -7.07
C ASP A 200 11.36 -12.49 -7.14
N LYS A 201 10.16 -12.23 -6.62
CA LYS A 201 9.57 -10.89 -6.61
C LYS A 201 10.35 -9.93 -5.71
N ILE A 202 10.79 -10.37 -4.53
CA ILE A 202 11.66 -9.59 -3.63
C ILE A 202 12.93 -9.16 -4.37
N VAL A 203 13.60 -10.09 -5.06
CA VAL A 203 14.82 -9.81 -5.82
C VAL A 203 14.53 -8.86 -6.99
N ALA A 204 13.43 -9.07 -7.72
CA ALA A 204 13.01 -8.20 -8.83
C ALA A 204 12.74 -6.76 -8.39
N LEU A 205 12.29 -6.56 -7.15
CA LEU A 205 12.13 -5.25 -6.53
C LEU A 205 13.45 -4.66 -5.99
N GLY A 206 14.57 -5.36 -6.12
CA GLY A 206 15.88 -4.94 -5.62
C GLY A 206 16.07 -5.20 -4.12
N GLY A 207 15.23 -6.04 -3.52
CA GLY A 207 15.31 -6.42 -2.12
C GLY A 207 16.22 -7.61 -1.85
N GLU A 208 16.44 -7.86 -0.56
CA GLU A 208 17.16 -9.02 -0.04
C GLU A 208 16.17 -10.05 0.48
N VAL A 209 16.30 -11.30 0.04
CA VAL A 209 15.52 -12.44 0.54
C VAL A 209 16.00 -12.82 1.94
N ARG A 210 15.09 -12.79 2.92
CA ARG A 210 15.38 -13.09 4.32
C ARG A 210 14.58 -14.31 4.78
N ILE A 211 15.27 -15.45 4.88
CA ILE A 211 14.67 -16.72 5.27
C ILE A 211 14.83 -16.91 6.79
N ARG A 212 13.72 -16.84 7.51
CA ARG A 212 13.63 -17.04 8.97
C ARG A 212 12.25 -17.60 9.35
N PRO A 213 11.82 -18.76 8.81
CA PRO A 213 10.53 -19.36 9.16
C PRO A 213 10.53 -19.81 10.62
N ALA A 214 9.36 -19.77 11.24
CA ALA A 214 9.19 -20.37 12.56
C ALA A 214 9.27 -21.91 12.46
N VAL A 215 9.76 -22.54 13.51
CA VAL A 215 9.80 -23.99 13.61
C VAL A 215 8.40 -24.48 14.00
N PRO A 216 7.83 -25.51 13.32
CA PRO A 216 6.55 -26.07 13.67
C PRO A 216 6.51 -26.58 15.12
N ALA A 217 5.34 -26.45 15.77
CA ALA A 217 5.14 -27.01 17.10
C ALA A 217 5.19 -28.54 17.07
N GLU A 218 5.77 -29.16 18.12
CA GLU A 218 5.83 -30.61 18.27
C GLU A 218 4.47 -31.13 18.72
N LEU A 219 3.52 -31.27 17.79
CA LEU A 219 2.18 -31.83 18.03
C LEU A 219 2.15 -33.31 17.66
N ILE A 220 1.30 -34.10 18.33
CA ILE A 220 1.18 -35.55 18.11
C ILE A 220 -0.25 -35.94 17.74
N ALA A 221 -1.26 -35.34 18.37
CA ALA A 221 -2.64 -35.71 18.12
C ALA A 221 -3.10 -35.17 16.75
N ALA A 222 -3.66 -36.05 15.90
CA ALA A 222 -4.06 -35.69 14.54
C ALA A 222 -5.03 -34.49 14.48
N ARG A 223 -5.88 -34.34 15.51
CA ARG A 223 -6.79 -33.18 15.60
C ARG A 223 -6.03 -31.88 15.86
N ASP A 224 -5.00 -31.91 16.70
CA ASP A 224 -4.19 -30.68 16.97
C ASP A 224 -3.35 -30.34 15.76
N LEU A 225 -2.78 -31.30 15.05
CA LEU A 225 -2.11 -31.10 13.77
C LEU A 225 -3.03 -30.44 12.74
N LEU A 226 -4.27 -30.92 12.63
CA LEU A 226 -5.26 -30.34 11.72
C LEU A 226 -5.60 -28.90 12.11
N GLN A 227 -5.83 -28.60 13.38
CA GLN A 227 -6.15 -27.26 13.86
C GLN A 227 -4.99 -26.28 13.65
N ASP A 228 -3.75 -26.72 13.81
CA ASP A 228 -2.56 -25.91 13.57
C ASP A 228 -2.41 -25.56 12.07
N ASN A 229 -2.69 -26.51 11.15
CA ASN A 229 -2.73 -26.20 9.72
C ASN A 229 -3.83 -25.20 9.39
N ILE A 230 -5.06 -25.39 9.88
CA ILE A 230 -6.18 -24.44 9.70
C ILE A 230 -5.80 -23.02 10.19
N ALA A 231 -5.14 -22.93 11.33
CA ALA A 231 -4.69 -21.64 11.87
C ALA A 231 -3.61 -20.99 10.98
N GLY A 232 -2.72 -21.79 10.43
CA GLY A 232 -1.70 -21.37 9.48
C GLY A 232 -2.30 -20.76 8.21
N GLU A 233 -3.22 -21.49 7.54
CA GLU A 233 -3.89 -21.01 6.32
C GLU A 233 -4.63 -19.69 6.56
N ARG A 234 -5.38 -19.59 7.66
CA ARG A 234 -6.07 -18.33 8.01
C ARG A 234 -5.11 -17.14 8.16
N LYS A 235 -3.92 -17.39 8.67
CA LYS A 235 -2.88 -16.35 8.83
C LYS A 235 -2.34 -15.91 7.47
N ILE A 236 -2.05 -16.85 6.57
CA ILE A 236 -1.58 -16.56 5.20
C ILE A 236 -2.64 -15.78 4.43
N ILE A 237 -3.90 -16.24 4.43
CA ILE A 237 -5.04 -15.59 3.79
C ILE A 237 -5.17 -14.12 4.25
N SER A 238 -5.09 -13.88 5.56
CA SER A 238 -5.14 -12.53 6.12
C SER A 238 -3.96 -11.66 5.66
N ASN A 239 -2.76 -12.23 5.57
CA ASN A 239 -1.57 -11.52 5.10
C ASN A 239 -1.63 -11.22 3.61
N TYR A 240 -2.08 -12.16 2.79
CA TYR A 240 -2.24 -11.93 1.35
C TYR A 240 -3.27 -10.86 1.05
N ALA A 241 -4.42 -10.85 1.75
CA ALA A 241 -5.39 -9.76 1.60
C ALA A 241 -4.75 -8.39 1.84
N LYS A 242 -3.99 -8.23 2.92
CA LYS A 242 -3.23 -7.02 3.22
C LYS A 242 -2.17 -6.73 2.15
N ARG A 243 -1.48 -7.76 1.63
CA ARG A 243 -0.41 -7.58 0.64
C ARG A 243 -0.96 -7.18 -0.72
N ILE A 244 -2.12 -7.66 -1.10
CA ILE A 244 -2.85 -7.25 -2.30
C ILE A 244 -3.11 -5.74 -2.27
N ASP A 245 -3.62 -5.22 -1.15
CA ASP A 245 -3.86 -3.78 -0.98
C ASP A 245 -2.54 -3.00 -1.11
N GLN A 246 -1.48 -3.45 -0.47
CA GLN A 246 -0.15 -2.84 -0.55
C GLN A 246 0.45 -2.87 -1.96
N ALA A 247 0.31 -3.98 -2.67
CA ALA A 247 0.76 -4.12 -4.06
C ALA A 247 -0.02 -3.20 -5.01
N ALA A 248 -1.35 -3.07 -4.78
CA ALA A 248 -2.20 -2.16 -5.52
C ALA A 248 -1.83 -0.69 -5.28
N GLU A 249 -1.53 -0.34 -4.04
CA GLU A 249 -1.06 0.97 -3.64
C GLU A 249 0.32 1.30 -4.23
N PHE A 250 1.24 0.33 -4.23
CA PHE A 250 2.55 0.44 -4.89
C PHE A 250 2.44 0.55 -6.41
N GLY A 251 1.29 0.15 -7.01
CA GLY A 251 1.03 0.21 -8.44
C GLY A 251 1.50 -1.02 -9.23
N ASP A 252 1.86 -2.11 -8.56
CA ASP A 252 2.29 -3.37 -9.20
C ASP A 252 1.09 -4.28 -9.49
N LYS A 253 0.39 -4.03 -10.59
CA LYS A 253 -0.76 -4.82 -11.03
C LYS A 253 -0.45 -6.31 -11.26
N GLY A 254 0.75 -6.62 -11.72
CA GLY A 254 1.16 -8.01 -11.92
C GLY A 254 1.27 -8.76 -10.61
N LEU A 255 1.83 -8.11 -9.58
CA LEU A 255 1.88 -8.64 -8.23
C LEU A 255 0.49 -8.80 -7.63
N VAL A 256 -0.41 -7.82 -7.81
CA VAL A 256 -1.81 -7.92 -7.35
C VAL A 256 -2.47 -9.17 -7.89
N ILE A 257 -2.47 -9.38 -9.21
CA ILE A 257 -3.11 -10.54 -9.85
C ILE A 257 -2.53 -11.85 -9.29
N ARG A 258 -1.21 -11.94 -9.15
CA ARG A 258 -0.57 -13.16 -8.65
C ARG A 258 -0.89 -13.44 -7.18
N LEU A 259 -0.95 -12.39 -6.34
CA LEU A 259 -1.35 -12.53 -4.94
C LEU A 259 -2.84 -12.90 -4.79
N GLU A 260 -3.71 -12.42 -5.68
CA GLU A 260 -5.13 -12.84 -5.74
C GLU A 260 -5.26 -14.32 -6.10
N ASP A 261 -4.47 -14.81 -7.06
CA ASP A 261 -4.43 -16.24 -7.42
C ASP A 261 -3.94 -17.10 -6.24
N MET A 262 -2.89 -16.65 -5.55
CA MET A 262 -2.35 -17.33 -4.37
C MET A 262 -3.38 -17.31 -3.23
N LEU A 263 -4.03 -16.19 -2.97
CA LEU A 263 -5.11 -16.08 -1.98
C LEU A 263 -6.25 -17.07 -2.24
N ALA A 264 -6.65 -17.23 -3.50
CA ALA A 264 -7.68 -18.20 -3.90
C ALA A 264 -7.22 -19.63 -3.63
N SER A 265 -5.95 -19.97 -3.93
CA SER A 265 -5.35 -21.27 -3.61
C SER A 265 -5.39 -21.59 -2.12
N GLU A 266 -4.94 -20.63 -1.28
CA GLU A 266 -4.96 -20.83 0.19
C GLU A 266 -6.38 -20.93 0.75
N THR A 267 -7.33 -20.25 0.14
CA THR A 267 -8.73 -20.38 0.52
C THR A 267 -9.25 -21.80 0.24
N ASP A 268 -8.90 -22.36 -0.92
CA ASP A 268 -9.24 -23.75 -1.27
C ASP A 268 -8.59 -24.78 -0.32
N HIS A 269 -7.31 -24.55 0.07
CA HIS A 269 -6.61 -25.38 1.05
C HIS A 269 -7.31 -25.34 2.40
N LEU A 270 -7.62 -24.14 2.90
CA LEU A 270 -8.37 -23.98 4.16
C LEU A 270 -9.71 -24.72 4.14
N GLU A 271 -10.48 -24.61 3.06
CA GLU A 271 -11.76 -25.30 2.93
C GLU A 271 -11.60 -26.84 2.96
N GLN A 272 -10.54 -27.37 2.33
CA GLN A 272 -10.24 -28.80 2.34
C GLN A 272 -9.90 -29.28 3.76
N LEU A 273 -9.06 -28.53 4.48
CA LEU A 273 -8.71 -28.83 5.87
C LEU A 273 -9.94 -28.76 6.81
N GLU A 274 -10.79 -27.77 6.65
CA GLU A 274 -12.03 -27.64 7.45
C GLU A 274 -13.02 -28.78 7.18
N ARG A 275 -13.09 -29.30 5.95
CA ARG A 275 -13.91 -30.49 5.63
C ARG A 275 -13.42 -31.75 6.34
N LEU A 276 -12.10 -31.93 6.46
CA LEU A 276 -11.49 -33.04 7.21
C LEU A 276 -11.83 -32.99 8.70
N GLY A 277 -12.10 -31.82 9.26
CA GLY A 277 -12.39 -31.61 10.68
C GLY A 277 -13.84 -31.87 11.09
N ARG A 278 -14.74 -32.07 10.10
CA ARG A 278 -16.19 -32.30 10.33
C ARG A 278 -16.51 -33.75 10.49
#